data_fffd03ff601819199dd1e2a8b4c4d41e
#
_entry.id   fffd03ff601819199dd1e2a8b4c4d41e
#
_cell.length_a   1.000
_cell.length_b   1.000
_cell.length_c   1.000
_cell.angle_alpha   90.00
_cell.angle_beta   90.00
_cell.angle_gamma   90.00
#
_symmetry.space_group_name_H-M   'P 1'
#
loop_
_entity.id
_entity.type
_entity.pdbx_description
1 polymer ?
#
loop_
_entity_poly.entity_id
_entity_poly.type
_entity_poly.pdbx_seq_one_letter_code
_entity_poly.pdbx_strand_id
1 'polypeptide(L)'
;MNHKKIQRLWREEGLRVPQRRKRKRHGISTAPLAVTADGPDRVWAVDFQFDVTTDGRPIKIVSIIDEHTRECLGGMVERSITGEHLIDELDRVASQRGTYPTVLRCDNGPELACVAMADWASGQVGLHFIPPGEPWRNGYVESFNSRLRDECLNINSFWSLTQARVVISDWKHDYNHHRRHSSLGYQPPARYAATCTHR
;
A
#
# COMPACT_ATOMS: atom_id res chain seq x y z
N MET A 1 11.41 39.47 9.17
CA MET A 1 12.54 38.95 9.97
C MET A 1 13.39 38.07 9.05
N ASN A 2 14.74 38.18 9.06
CA ASN A 2 15.60 37.47 8.13
C ASN A 2 15.88 36.04 8.64
N HIS A 3 15.41 35.02 7.91
CA HIS A 3 15.55 33.60 8.27
C HIS A 3 17.02 33.19 8.49
N LYS A 4 17.96 33.71 7.71
CA LYS A 4 19.40 33.43 7.86
C LYS A 4 19.97 33.96 9.19
N LYS A 5 19.46 35.13 9.68
CA LYS A 5 19.88 35.69 10.95
C LYS A 5 19.38 34.85 12.14
N ILE A 6 18.13 34.33 12.03
CA ILE A 6 17.57 33.43 13.07
C ILE A 6 18.35 32.13 13.13
N GLN A 7 18.67 31.52 11.99
CA GLN A 7 19.46 30.28 11.94
C GLN A 7 20.86 30.45 12.52
N ARG A 8 21.48 31.63 12.30
CA ARG A 8 22.79 31.94 12.88
C ARG A 8 22.70 32.04 14.40
N LEU A 9 21.75 32.80 14.94
CA LEU A 9 21.54 32.92 16.37
C LEU A 9 21.23 31.60 17.06
N TRP A 10 20.39 30.77 16.46
CA TRP A 10 20.10 29.40 16.95
C TRP A 10 21.36 28.52 17.03
N ARG A 11 22.29 28.74 16.10
CA ARG A 11 23.57 28.00 16.10
C ARG A 11 24.50 28.52 17.18
N GLU A 12 24.57 29.83 17.36
CA GLU A 12 25.39 30.51 18.39
C GLU A 12 24.91 30.17 19.80
N GLU A 13 23.61 30.08 20.02
CA GLU A 13 22.97 29.73 21.29
C GLU A 13 22.88 28.20 21.57
N GLY A 14 23.46 27.37 20.72
CA GLY A 14 23.45 25.91 20.93
C GLY A 14 22.07 25.23 20.84
N LEU A 15 21.05 25.93 20.34
CA LEU A 15 19.65 25.45 20.27
C LEU A 15 19.41 24.44 19.14
N ARG A 16 20.45 23.94 18.49
CA ARG A 16 20.32 22.91 17.45
C ARG A 16 19.92 21.57 18.07
N VAL A 17 18.71 21.12 17.75
CA VAL A 17 18.32 19.75 18.04
C VAL A 17 19.09 18.82 17.09
N PRO A 18 19.85 17.83 17.60
CA PRO A 18 20.51 16.84 16.75
C PRO A 18 19.46 16.12 15.91
N GLN A 19 19.58 16.20 14.60
CA GLN A 19 18.73 15.38 13.73
C GLN A 19 19.06 13.92 13.96
N ARG A 20 18.17 13.19 14.64
CA ARG A 20 18.23 11.74 14.67
C ARG A 20 18.06 11.23 13.22
N ARG A 21 19.15 10.83 12.58
CA ARG A 21 19.07 10.07 11.34
C ARG A 21 18.38 8.75 11.66
N LYS A 22 17.10 8.64 11.28
CA LYS A 22 16.42 7.34 11.27
C LYS A 22 17.21 6.43 10.32
N ARG A 23 17.81 5.36 10.86
CA ARG A 23 18.36 4.29 10.02
C ARG A 23 17.14 3.68 9.31
N LYS A 24 17.00 3.95 8.03
CA LYS A 24 16.03 3.22 7.18
C LYS A 24 16.51 1.78 7.10
N ARG A 25 15.72 0.85 7.60
CA ARG A 25 15.93 -0.57 7.30
C ARG A 25 15.56 -0.72 5.83
N HIS A 26 16.44 -1.33 5.05
CA HIS A 26 16.13 -1.69 3.67
C HIS A 26 15.76 -3.17 3.68
N GLY A 27 14.60 -3.52 3.11
CA GLY A 27 14.25 -4.89 2.81
C GLY A 27 15.21 -5.46 1.77
N ILE A 28 15.49 -6.75 1.88
CA ILE A 28 16.30 -7.47 0.89
C ILE A 28 15.33 -8.09 -0.11
N SER A 29 15.39 -7.61 -1.36
CA SER A 29 14.58 -8.19 -2.44
C SER A 29 15.07 -9.61 -2.77
N THR A 30 14.15 -10.56 -2.79
CA THR A 30 14.41 -11.95 -3.18
C THR A 30 13.95 -12.26 -4.60
N ALA A 31 13.13 -11.37 -5.19
CA ALA A 31 12.66 -11.48 -6.57
C ALA A 31 13.56 -10.72 -7.55
N PRO A 32 13.60 -11.13 -8.84
CA PRO A 32 14.29 -10.38 -9.89
C PRO A 32 13.76 -8.95 -10.05
N LEU A 33 14.65 -8.02 -10.42
CA LEU A 33 14.31 -6.59 -10.61
C LEU A 33 13.24 -6.33 -11.69
N ALA A 34 13.01 -7.27 -12.61
CA ALA A 34 12.16 -7.12 -13.79
C ALA A 34 11.01 -8.13 -13.82
N VAL A 35 10.26 -8.26 -12.71
CA VAL A 35 9.01 -9.06 -12.75
C VAL A 35 7.90 -8.19 -13.32
N THR A 36 7.36 -8.61 -14.46
CA THR A 36 6.19 -8.00 -15.09
C THR A 36 4.91 -8.73 -14.63
N ALA A 37 3.84 -7.97 -14.44
CA ALA A 37 2.51 -8.50 -14.15
C ALA A 37 1.85 -8.94 -15.48
N ASP A 38 2.35 -10.02 -16.07
CA ASP A 38 1.89 -10.56 -17.36
C ASP A 38 0.62 -11.43 -17.25
N GLY A 39 0.13 -11.66 -16.05
CA GLY A 39 -1.11 -12.38 -15.76
C GLY A 39 -1.64 -12.09 -14.36
N PRO A 40 -2.90 -12.49 -14.06
CA PRO A 40 -3.47 -12.40 -12.73
C PRO A 40 -2.62 -13.12 -11.69
N ASP A 41 -2.62 -12.58 -10.47
CA ASP A 41 -1.94 -13.15 -9.31
C ASP A 41 -0.41 -13.39 -9.49
N ARG A 42 0.20 -12.74 -10.49
CA ARG A 42 1.66 -12.75 -10.65
C ARG A 42 2.34 -11.75 -9.75
N VAL A 43 1.84 -10.53 -9.70
CA VAL A 43 2.41 -9.46 -8.88
C VAL A 43 1.29 -8.78 -8.09
N TRP A 44 1.37 -8.91 -6.78
CA TRP A 44 0.56 -8.08 -5.90
C TRP A 44 1.39 -6.90 -5.40
N ALA A 45 0.81 -5.71 -5.43
CA ALA A 45 1.41 -4.51 -4.87
C ALA A 45 0.72 -4.12 -3.57
N VAL A 46 1.53 -3.76 -2.57
CA VAL A 46 1.05 -3.35 -1.24
C VAL A 46 1.57 -1.95 -0.92
N ASP A 47 0.69 -1.12 -0.39
CA ASP A 47 1.06 0.21 0.09
C ASP A 47 0.15 0.68 1.22
N PHE A 48 0.66 1.62 2.04
CA PHE A 48 -0.03 2.18 3.18
C PHE A 48 -0.47 3.62 2.94
N GLN A 49 -1.68 3.93 3.41
CA GLN A 49 -2.18 5.30 3.54
C GLN A 49 -2.54 5.64 4.98
N PHE A 50 -2.61 6.92 5.26
CA PHE A 50 -2.98 7.42 6.58
C PHE A 50 -4.09 8.46 6.46
N ASP A 51 -5.00 8.42 7.44
CA ASP A 51 -6.05 9.41 7.63
C ASP A 51 -6.29 9.60 9.13
N VAL A 52 -7.31 10.35 9.50
CA VAL A 52 -7.69 10.59 10.90
C VAL A 52 -9.20 10.54 11.08
N THR A 53 -9.65 10.10 12.23
CA THR A 53 -11.04 10.29 12.66
C THR A 53 -11.25 11.71 13.20
N THR A 54 -12.50 12.16 13.27
CA THR A 54 -12.87 13.55 13.72
C THR A 54 -12.36 13.89 15.12
N ASP A 55 -12.07 12.89 15.93
CA ASP A 55 -11.43 13.05 17.26
C ASP A 55 -9.89 13.16 17.18
N GLY A 56 -9.32 13.28 15.97
CA GLY A 56 -7.88 13.44 15.74
C GLY A 56 -7.07 12.14 15.83
N ARG A 57 -7.69 10.99 16.07
CA ARG A 57 -6.97 9.72 16.17
C ARG A 57 -6.60 9.16 14.79
N PRO A 58 -5.36 8.69 14.57
CA PRO A 58 -4.92 8.21 13.28
C PRO A 58 -5.67 6.96 12.83
N ILE A 59 -5.84 6.85 11.52
CA ILE A 59 -6.26 5.65 10.79
C ILE A 59 -5.11 5.25 9.89
N LYS A 60 -4.75 3.97 9.92
CA LYS A 60 -3.81 3.36 8.99
C LYS A 60 -4.58 2.43 8.05
N ILE A 61 -4.36 2.59 6.76
CA ILE A 61 -5.04 1.86 5.69
C ILE A 61 -3.97 1.12 4.91
N VAL A 62 -4.14 -0.18 4.70
CA VAL A 62 -3.34 -0.95 3.75
C VAL A 62 -4.20 -1.34 2.57
N SER A 63 -3.63 -1.29 1.37
CA SER A 63 -4.27 -1.75 0.13
C SER A 63 -3.40 -2.79 -0.55
N ILE A 64 -4.03 -3.86 -1.03
CA ILE A 64 -3.40 -4.96 -1.78
C ILE A 64 -4.04 -4.98 -3.16
N ILE A 65 -3.24 -4.79 -4.21
CA ILE A 65 -3.70 -4.65 -5.60
C ILE A 65 -3.04 -5.71 -6.46
N ASP A 66 -3.81 -6.38 -7.30
CA ASP A 66 -3.24 -7.15 -8.42
C ASP A 66 -2.82 -6.19 -9.53
N GLU A 67 -1.54 -6.19 -9.89
CA GLU A 67 -1.02 -5.26 -10.89
C GLU A 67 -1.49 -5.55 -12.32
N HIS A 68 -1.90 -6.78 -12.63
CA HIS A 68 -2.42 -7.13 -13.95
C HIS A 68 -3.88 -6.71 -14.10
N THR A 69 -4.73 -7.17 -13.17
CA THR A 69 -6.18 -6.95 -13.24
C THR A 69 -6.62 -5.60 -12.68
N ARG A 70 -5.76 -4.89 -11.94
CA ARG A 70 -6.08 -3.67 -11.20
C ARG A 70 -7.09 -3.87 -10.06
N GLU A 71 -7.46 -5.11 -9.76
CA GLU A 71 -8.35 -5.38 -8.64
C GLU A 71 -7.73 -4.97 -7.31
N CYS A 72 -8.51 -4.34 -6.46
CA CYS A 72 -8.23 -4.27 -5.04
C CYS A 72 -8.61 -5.63 -4.43
N LEU A 73 -7.61 -6.46 -4.15
CA LEU A 73 -7.79 -7.81 -3.64
C LEU A 73 -8.18 -7.82 -2.17
N GLY A 74 -7.72 -6.81 -1.42
CA GLY A 74 -7.93 -6.75 0.01
C GLY A 74 -7.32 -5.50 0.63
N GLY A 75 -7.14 -5.60 1.93
CA GLY A 75 -6.57 -4.57 2.78
C GLY A 75 -7.44 -4.30 3.99
N MET A 76 -6.87 -3.63 4.97
CA MET A 76 -7.51 -3.36 6.25
C MET A 76 -7.42 -1.89 6.62
N VAL A 77 -8.30 -1.49 7.55
CA VAL A 77 -8.39 -0.13 8.08
C VAL A 77 -8.34 -0.23 9.60
N GLU A 78 -7.22 0.19 10.20
CA GLU A 78 -6.95 0.01 11.62
C GLU A 78 -6.31 1.25 12.25
N ARG A 79 -6.21 1.27 13.58
CA ARG A 79 -5.41 2.28 14.29
C ARG A 79 -3.92 2.02 14.16
N SER A 80 -3.55 0.74 14.07
CA SER A 80 -2.18 0.27 13.86
C SER A 80 -2.21 -1.03 13.08
N ILE A 81 -1.30 -1.18 12.14
CA ILE A 81 -1.13 -2.41 11.35
C ILE A 81 0.33 -2.82 11.51
N THR A 82 0.57 -4.00 12.03
CA THR A 82 1.89 -4.64 12.16
C THR A 82 2.18 -5.51 10.95
N GLY A 83 3.41 -6.02 10.84
CA GLY A 83 3.76 -7.02 9.82
C GLY A 83 2.93 -8.30 9.93
N GLU A 84 2.65 -8.76 11.16
CA GLU A 84 1.81 -9.93 11.42
C GLU A 84 0.38 -9.73 10.92
N HIS A 85 -0.24 -8.58 11.24
CA HIS A 85 -1.59 -8.25 10.74
C HIS A 85 -1.62 -8.23 9.21
N LEU A 86 -0.55 -7.75 8.57
CA LEU A 86 -0.48 -7.75 7.11
C LEU A 86 -0.34 -9.16 6.55
N ILE A 87 0.43 -10.04 7.20
CA ILE A 87 0.57 -11.45 6.83
C ILE A 87 -0.78 -12.16 6.91
N ASP A 88 -1.52 -12.01 8.00
CA ASP A 88 -2.87 -12.57 8.15
C ASP A 88 -3.80 -12.12 7.02
N GLU A 89 -3.71 -10.85 6.63
CA GLU A 89 -4.50 -10.32 5.52
C GLU A 89 -4.05 -10.87 4.16
N LEU A 90 -2.75 -11.02 3.92
CA LEU A 90 -2.22 -11.63 2.70
C LEU A 90 -2.65 -13.10 2.58
N ASP A 91 -2.61 -13.85 3.68
CA ASP A 91 -3.06 -15.25 3.72
C ASP A 91 -4.57 -15.36 3.48
N ARG A 92 -5.36 -14.43 4.05
CA ARG A 92 -6.80 -14.36 3.79
C ARG A 92 -7.08 -14.12 2.30
N VAL A 93 -6.37 -13.18 1.68
CA VAL A 93 -6.49 -12.89 0.24
C VAL A 93 -6.06 -14.09 -0.58
N ALA A 94 -4.92 -14.71 -0.26
CA ALA A 94 -4.44 -15.89 -0.96
C ALA A 94 -5.43 -17.06 -0.89
N SER A 95 -6.05 -17.27 0.28
CA SER A 95 -7.10 -18.29 0.45
C SER A 95 -8.32 -18.02 -0.43
N GLN A 96 -8.74 -16.75 -0.57
CA GLN A 96 -9.86 -16.38 -1.44
C GLN A 96 -9.54 -16.50 -2.93
N ARG A 97 -8.28 -16.24 -3.30
CA ARG A 97 -7.81 -16.36 -4.70
C ARG A 97 -7.45 -17.82 -5.07
N GLY A 98 -7.23 -18.68 -4.08
CA GLY A 98 -6.73 -20.05 -4.26
C GLY A 98 -5.24 -20.12 -4.60
N THR A 99 -4.52 -19.02 -4.52
CA THR A 99 -3.09 -18.94 -4.82
C THR A 99 -2.42 -17.77 -4.13
N TYR A 100 -1.12 -17.89 -3.89
CA TYR A 100 -0.25 -16.77 -3.54
C TYR A 100 0.27 -16.06 -4.79
N PRO A 101 0.68 -14.78 -4.70
CA PRO A 101 1.34 -14.12 -5.81
C PRO A 101 2.74 -14.71 -6.04
N THR A 102 3.22 -14.66 -7.27
CA THR A 102 4.63 -14.97 -7.54
C THR A 102 5.55 -13.94 -6.87
N VAL A 103 5.14 -12.67 -6.86
CA VAL A 103 5.89 -11.57 -6.26
C VAL A 103 4.96 -10.63 -5.49
N LEU A 104 5.38 -10.26 -4.29
CA LEU A 104 4.82 -9.15 -3.52
C LEU A 104 5.72 -7.93 -3.68
N ARG A 105 5.20 -6.88 -4.29
CA ARG A 105 5.88 -5.59 -4.45
C ARG A 105 5.45 -4.62 -3.37
N CYS A 106 6.43 -3.99 -2.71
CA CYS A 106 6.17 -3.10 -1.59
C CYS A 106 7.28 -2.06 -1.41
N ASP A 107 6.99 -1.03 -0.62
CA ASP A 107 7.99 -0.08 -0.18
C ASP A 107 8.87 -0.66 0.96
N ASN A 108 9.82 0.14 1.44
CA ASN A 108 10.69 -0.23 2.56
C ASN A 108 10.09 0.22 3.92
N GLY A 109 8.77 0.19 4.07
CA GLY A 109 8.12 0.44 5.35
C GLY A 109 8.55 -0.58 6.42
N PRO A 110 8.59 -0.19 7.69
CA PRO A 110 9.05 -1.08 8.77
C PRO A 110 8.15 -2.32 8.94
N GLU A 111 6.90 -2.23 8.57
CA GLU A 111 5.94 -3.33 8.61
C GLU A 111 6.18 -4.35 7.49
N LEU A 112 6.77 -3.91 6.39
CA LEU A 112 7.07 -4.71 5.20
C LEU A 112 8.49 -5.25 5.24
N ALA A 113 9.46 -4.44 5.68
CA ALA A 113 10.87 -4.80 5.81
C ALA A 113 11.16 -5.42 7.19
N CYS A 114 10.34 -6.38 7.63
CA CYS A 114 10.49 -7.09 8.91
C CYS A 114 10.83 -8.57 8.71
N VAL A 115 11.35 -9.20 9.76
CA VAL A 115 11.74 -10.63 9.74
C VAL A 115 10.52 -11.51 9.46
N ALA A 116 9.40 -11.24 10.12
CA ALA A 116 8.17 -12.03 9.94
C ALA A 116 7.71 -12.06 8.47
N MET A 117 7.80 -10.93 7.75
CA MET A 117 7.47 -10.87 6.32
C MET A 117 8.45 -11.69 5.47
N ALA A 118 9.76 -11.66 5.79
CA ALA A 118 10.75 -12.45 5.10
C ALA A 118 10.55 -13.96 5.33
N ASP A 119 10.23 -14.34 6.56
CA ASP A 119 9.95 -15.74 6.92
C ASP A 119 8.66 -16.24 6.22
N TRP A 120 7.59 -15.43 6.24
CA TRP A 120 6.34 -15.74 5.55
C TRP A 120 6.54 -15.94 4.04
N ALA A 121 7.32 -15.07 3.40
CA ALA A 121 7.57 -15.14 1.96
C ALA A 121 8.49 -16.30 1.57
N SER A 122 9.26 -16.86 2.53
CA SER A 122 10.30 -17.84 2.28
C SER A 122 9.77 -19.06 1.53
N GLY A 123 10.32 -19.30 0.35
CA GLY A 123 10.02 -20.47 -0.48
C GLY A 123 8.71 -20.43 -1.27
N GLN A 124 7.87 -19.41 -1.11
CA GLN A 124 6.59 -19.31 -1.82
C GLN A 124 6.35 -17.99 -2.55
N VAL A 125 6.80 -16.85 -2.01
CA VAL A 125 6.55 -15.52 -2.55
C VAL A 125 7.87 -14.77 -2.70
N GLY A 126 8.14 -14.22 -3.87
CA GLY A 126 9.28 -13.32 -4.06
C GLY A 126 8.97 -11.94 -3.49
N LEU A 127 9.82 -11.42 -2.60
CA LEU A 127 9.71 -10.03 -2.14
C LEU A 127 10.45 -9.09 -3.09
N HIS A 128 9.78 -8.03 -3.53
CA HIS A 128 10.37 -6.98 -4.34
C HIS A 128 10.22 -5.63 -3.64
N PHE A 129 11.27 -5.21 -2.96
CA PHE A 129 11.32 -3.90 -2.31
C PHE A 129 11.73 -2.82 -3.32
N ILE A 130 10.92 -1.76 -3.39
CA ILE A 130 11.17 -0.64 -4.29
C ILE A 130 12.40 0.14 -3.81
N PRO A 131 13.40 0.35 -4.69
CA PRO A 131 14.57 1.12 -4.33
C PRO A 131 14.20 2.55 -3.91
N PRO A 132 14.89 3.13 -2.92
CA PRO A 132 14.70 4.53 -2.57
C PRO A 132 14.94 5.45 -3.77
N GLY A 133 13.99 6.33 -4.05
CA GLY A 133 14.07 7.26 -5.18
C GLY A 133 13.44 6.76 -6.48
N GLU A 134 12.84 5.56 -6.49
CA GLU A 134 12.15 5.00 -7.65
C GLU A 134 10.66 4.72 -7.38
N PRO A 135 9.87 5.69 -6.84
CA PRO A 135 8.47 5.46 -6.47
C PRO A 135 7.60 5.01 -7.66
N TRP A 136 7.93 5.43 -8.88
CA TRP A 136 7.17 5.03 -10.08
C TRP A 136 7.07 3.51 -10.28
N ARG A 137 7.94 2.71 -9.64
CA ARG A 137 7.87 1.24 -9.68
C ARG A 137 6.69 0.68 -8.88
N ASN A 138 6.06 1.47 -7.99
CA ASN A 138 4.83 1.12 -7.27
C ASN A 138 3.59 1.83 -7.85
N GLY A 139 3.69 2.32 -9.07
CA GLY A 139 2.72 3.24 -9.68
C GLY A 139 1.27 2.73 -9.70
N TYR A 140 1.06 1.41 -9.68
CA TYR A 140 -0.30 0.85 -9.69
C TYR A 140 -1.02 1.03 -8.37
N VAL A 141 -0.41 0.65 -7.26
CA VAL A 141 -1.02 0.83 -5.94
C VAL A 141 -1.01 2.32 -5.54
N GLU A 142 0.02 3.08 -5.94
CA GLU A 142 0.02 4.55 -5.74
C GLU A 142 -1.14 5.23 -6.49
N SER A 143 -1.40 4.82 -7.74
CA SER A 143 -2.55 5.31 -8.50
C SER A 143 -3.88 4.94 -7.85
N PHE A 144 -4.01 3.72 -7.35
CA PHE A 144 -5.18 3.29 -6.59
C PHE A 144 -5.34 4.13 -5.32
N ASN A 145 -4.29 4.28 -4.55
CA ASN A 145 -4.28 5.05 -3.31
C ASN A 145 -4.61 6.54 -3.54
N SER A 146 -4.14 7.14 -4.65
CA SER A 146 -4.54 8.50 -5.03
C SER A 146 -6.05 8.59 -5.29
N ARG A 147 -6.63 7.60 -5.97
CA ARG A 147 -8.09 7.55 -6.19
C ARG A 147 -8.87 7.37 -4.90
N LEU A 148 -8.43 6.46 -4.03
CA LEU A 148 -9.02 6.29 -2.71
C LEU A 148 -8.97 7.61 -1.92
N ARG A 149 -7.85 8.34 -1.99
CA ARG A 149 -7.70 9.65 -1.36
C ARG A 149 -8.70 10.66 -1.90
N ASP A 150 -8.75 10.83 -3.22
CA ASP A 150 -9.53 11.87 -3.86
C ASP A 150 -11.03 11.61 -3.80
N GLU A 151 -11.44 10.34 -3.96
CA GLU A 151 -12.83 9.95 -4.18
C GLU A 151 -13.52 9.41 -2.90
N CYS A 152 -12.74 9.11 -1.85
CA CYS A 152 -13.28 8.61 -0.58
C CYS A 152 -12.76 9.39 0.62
N LEU A 153 -11.45 9.44 0.85
CA LEU A 153 -10.93 9.98 2.09
C LEU A 153 -11.14 11.50 2.20
N ASN A 154 -10.87 12.26 1.14
CA ASN A 154 -10.98 13.73 1.15
C ASN A 154 -12.42 14.24 1.20
N ILE A 155 -13.40 13.42 0.81
CA ILE A 155 -14.82 13.81 0.79
C ILE A 155 -15.60 13.32 2.01
N ASN A 156 -15.01 12.46 2.85
CA ASN A 156 -15.65 11.93 4.04
C ASN A 156 -14.93 12.39 5.31
N SER A 157 -15.70 12.62 6.36
CA SER A 157 -15.20 12.81 7.72
C SER A 157 -15.58 11.59 8.56
N PHE A 158 -14.59 10.85 9.03
CA PHE A 158 -14.83 9.60 9.76
C PHE A 158 -14.99 9.86 11.26
N TRP A 159 -16.16 9.55 11.80
CA TRP A 159 -16.47 9.76 13.23
C TRP A 159 -15.98 8.58 14.10
N SER A 160 -15.77 7.42 13.47
CA SER A 160 -15.24 6.24 14.13
C SER A 160 -14.44 5.36 13.16
N LEU A 161 -13.61 4.49 13.72
CA LEU A 161 -12.88 3.48 12.94
C LEU A 161 -13.85 2.52 12.22
N THR A 162 -14.95 2.15 12.86
CA THR A 162 -15.97 1.27 12.27
C THR A 162 -16.60 1.90 11.04
N GLN A 163 -16.96 3.18 11.12
CA GLN A 163 -17.49 3.91 9.96
C GLN A 163 -16.44 4.00 8.84
N ALA A 164 -15.18 4.30 9.15
CA ALA A 164 -14.11 4.33 8.17
C ALA A 164 -13.96 2.99 7.45
N ARG A 165 -14.02 1.87 8.19
CA ARG A 165 -13.98 0.53 7.61
C ARG A 165 -15.11 0.29 6.60
N VAL A 166 -16.34 0.64 6.95
CA VAL A 166 -17.50 0.46 6.09
C VAL A 166 -17.38 1.31 4.84
N VAL A 167 -17.17 2.62 4.97
CA VAL A 167 -17.12 3.56 3.83
C VAL A 167 -15.97 3.21 2.88
N ILE A 168 -14.80 2.87 3.40
CA ILE A 168 -13.66 2.48 2.57
C ILE A 168 -13.88 1.12 1.89
N SER A 169 -14.53 0.17 2.59
CA SER A 169 -14.89 -1.12 2.01
C SER A 169 -15.90 -0.97 0.86
N ASP A 170 -16.93 -0.15 1.04
CA ASP A 170 -17.94 0.13 0.01
C ASP A 170 -17.29 0.79 -1.22
N TRP A 171 -16.40 1.76 -1.00
CA TRP A 171 -15.65 2.40 -2.09
C TRP A 171 -14.76 1.39 -2.83
N LYS A 172 -14.05 0.49 -2.12
CA LYS A 172 -13.25 -0.58 -2.74
C LYS A 172 -14.10 -1.54 -3.56
N HIS A 173 -15.29 -1.87 -3.06
CA HIS A 173 -16.23 -2.69 -3.81
C HIS A 173 -16.67 -1.99 -5.11
N ASP A 174 -17.06 -0.72 -5.02
CA ASP A 174 -17.46 0.08 -6.18
C ASP A 174 -16.32 0.23 -7.20
N TYR A 175 -15.10 0.46 -6.72
CA TYR A 175 -13.89 0.49 -7.54
C TYR A 175 -13.71 -0.80 -8.35
N ASN A 176 -13.87 -1.96 -7.74
CA ASN A 176 -13.69 -3.24 -8.41
C ASN A 176 -14.83 -3.55 -9.41
N HIS A 177 -16.07 -3.21 -9.08
CA HIS A 177 -17.24 -3.71 -9.83
C HIS A 177 -17.84 -2.68 -10.78
N HIS A 178 -17.66 -1.39 -10.54
CA HIS A 178 -18.33 -0.35 -11.33
C HIS A 178 -17.38 0.62 -12.02
N ARG A 179 -16.21 0.87 -11.43
CA ARG A 179 -15.26 1.82 -11.99
C ARG A 179 -14.60 1.28 -13.26
N ARG A 180 -14.77 2.02 -14.38
CA ARG A 180 -14.16 1.68 -15.66
C ARG A 180 -12.70 2.15 -15.73
N HIS A 181 -11.81 1.29 -16.23
CA HIS A 181 -10.40 1.57 -16.42
C HIS A 181 -10.02 1.58 -17.90
N SER A 182 -9.43 2.68 -18.37
CA SER A 182 -9.00 2.80 -19.78
C SER A 182 -7.94 1.75 -20.15
N SER A 183 -7.02 1.43 -19.22
CA SER A 183 -6.00 0.40 -19.40
C SER A 183 -6.57 -1.03 -19.49
N LEU A 184 -7.82 -1.24 -19.09
CA LEU A 184 -8.53 -2.53 -19.12
C LEU A 184 -9.62 -2.55 -20.22
N GLY A 185 -9.48 -1.75 -21.27
CA GLY A 185 -10.51 -1.63 -22.29
C GLY A 185 -11.84 -1.07 -21.77
N TYR A 186 -11.77 -0.14 -20.82
CA TYR A 186 -12.94 0.46 -20.14
C TYR A 186 -13.80 -0.54 -19.36
N GLN A 187 -13.23 -1.68 -18.98
CA GLN A 187 -13.93 -2.63 -18.09
C GLN A 187 -13.61 -2.31 -16.62
N PRO A 188 -14.53 -2.63 -15.68
CA PRO A 188 -14.20 -2.69 -14.26
C PRO A 188 -13.19 -3.81 -13.96
N PRO A 189 -12.32 -3.64 -12.94
CA PRO A 189 -11.28 -4.60 -12.59
C PRO A 189 -11.79 -6.04 -12.42
N ALA A 190 -12.84 -6.25 -11.64
CA ALA A 190 -13.39 -7.59 -11.40
C ALA A 190 -13.94 -8.25 -12.67
N ARG A 191 -14.54 -7.48 -13.58
CA ARG A 191 -15.01 -7.99 -14.87
C ARG A 191 -13.84 -8.38 -15.76
N TYR A 192 -12.78 -7.55 -15.81
CA TYR A 192 -11.58 -7.86 -16.57
C TYR A 192 -10.90 -9.12 -16.03
N ALA A 193 -10.74 -9.24 -14.70
CA ALA A 193 -10.17 -10.42 -14.06
C ALA A 193 -10.91 -11.71 -14.43
N ALA A 194 -12.24 -11.69 -14.45
CA ALA A 194 -13.05 -12.83 -14.87
C ALA A 194 -12.76 -13.26 -16.32
N THR A 195 -12.37 -12.36 -17.22
CA THR A 195 -12.00 -12.70 -18.59
C THR A 195 -10.61 -13.36 -18.69
N CYS A 196 -9.73 -13.11 -17.71
CA CYS A 196 -8.37 -13.68 -17.67
C CYS A 196 -8.36 -15.13 -17.21
N THR A 197 -9.30 -15.55 -16.36
CA THR A 197 -9.38 -16.92 -15.81
C THR A 197 -9.95 -17.95 -16.79
N HIS A 198 -10.50 -17.50 -17.92
CA HIS A 198 -11.11 -18.37 -18.95
C HIS A 198 -10.23 -18.55 -20.20
N ARG A 199 -8.92 -18.27 -20.09
CA ARG A 199 -7.98 -18.51 -21.22
C ARG A 199 -6.98 -19.63 -20.90
#